data_eaec8ff58045ee70e23a9474f8c81061
#
_entry.id   eaec8ff58045ee70e23a9474f8c81061
#
_cell.length_a   1.000
_cell.length_b   1.000
_cell.length_c   1.000
_cell.angle_alpha   90.00
_cell.angle_beta   90.00
_cell.angle_gamma   90.00
#
_symmetry.space_group_name_H-M   'P 1'
#
loop_
_entity.id
_entity.type
_entity.pdbx_description
1 polymer ?
#
loop_
_entity_poly.entity_id
_entity_poly.type
_entity_poly.pdbx_seq_one_letter_code
_entity_poly.pdbx_strand_id
1 'polypeptide(L)'
;IGIINRIAQEHPILVDKYLQGKEIEVDAVCDGDDILIPRIMEHIERAGIHSGDSISVYPAQSLTDGAKAKIAEYTRRLAKSLHVIGMINIQFIVCGEEDVYVIEVNPRSSRTVPYISKVTGIPIVPLATQVIIGKKIKELGYTPGLQPEADYVAVKMPVFSFEKIRGADISLGPEMKSTGECLGIAKTFDEALYKAFLGAGIKLPKFKNMIMTVRDEDHADAVEIGRRFEKIGYHIFATSGTARALNEAGVKATPVRKIEQESPNLLDLILGHKIDLVIDIPAQGAEHSKDGFVIRRNAIETGVNVLTAIDTAHALITSLENTDIKKLTLIDIAVSYTHLRAH
;
A
#
# COMPACT_ATOMS: atom_id res chain seq x y z
N ILE A 1 5.55 18.51 18.72
CA ILE A 1 5.21 19.07 20.06
C ILE A 1 5.32 20.60 20.04
N GLY A 2 6.40 21.21 19.52
CA GLY A 2 6.57 22.69 19.52
C GLY A 2 5.50 23.47 18.76
N ILE A 3 4.97 22.95 17.65
CA ILE A 3 3.87 23.56 16.87
C ILE A 3 2.53 23.37 17.62
N ILE A 4 2.33 22.22 18.17
CA ILE A 4 1.10 21.82 18.88
C ILE A 4 0.89 22.69 20.13
N ASN A 5 1.96 23.01 20.88
CA ASN A 5 1.90 23.86 22.07
C ASN A 5 1.58 25.34 21.77
N ARG A 6 1.57 25.76 20.50
CA ARG A 6 1.20 27.15 20.10
C ARG A 6 -0.28 27.30 19.77
N ILE A 7 -1.00 26.20 19.63
CA ILE A 7 -2.45 26.20 19.35
C ILE A 7 -3.15 25.79 20.63
N ALA A 8 -4.07 26.61 21.13
CA ALA A 8 -4.91 26.24 22.25
C ALA A 8 -5.70 24.99 21.90
N GLN A 9 -5.44 23.89 22.59
CA GLN A 9 -6.09 22.61 22.34
C GLN A 9 -7.16 22.33 23.38
N GLU A 10 -8.35 22.01 22.91
CA GLU A 10 -9.47 21.62 23.77
C GLU A 10 -9.37 20.15 24.23
N HIS A 11 -8.56 19.33 23.55
CA HIS A 11 -8.42 17.89 23.79
C HIS A 11 -6.97 17.45 24.01
N PRO A 12 -6.73 16.42 24.85
CA PRO A 12 -5.40 15.84 25.03
C PRO A 12 -4.85 15.27 23.72
N ILE A 13 -3.53 15.33 23.56
CA ILE A 13 -2.82 14.78 22.42
C ILE A 13 -2.38 13.36 22.77
N LEU A 14 -2.71 12.40 21.92
CA LEU A 14 -2.17 11.05 22.00
C LEU A 14 -0.73 11.05 21.45
N VAL A 15 0.19 10.49 22.21
CA VAL A 15 1.59 10.28 21.80
C VAL A 15 1.94 8.83 22.01
N ASP A 16 2.16 8.12 20.90
CA ASP A 16 2.51 6.71 20.90
C ASP A 16 3.97 6.49 20.50
N LYS A 17 4.52 5.34 20.89
CA LYS A 17 5.83 4.90 20.43
C LYS A 17 5.73 4.51 18.96
N TYR A 18 6.55 5.13 18.11
CA TYR A 18 6.68 4.70 16.72
C TYR A 18 7.37 3.33 16.68
N LEU A 19 6.73 2.36 16.03
CA LEU A 19 7.25 1.03 15.78
C LEU A 19 7.56 0.87 14.29
N GLN A 20 8.68 0.23 13.98
CA GLN A 20 9.01 -0.18 12.62
C GLN A 20 8.62 -1.64 12.43
N GLY A 21 7.80 -1.93 11.47
CA GLY A 21 7.31 -3.28 11.20
C GLY A 21 6.38 -3.33 10.00
N LYS A 22 5.82 -4.51 9.78
CA LYS A 22 4.80 -4.75 8.76
C LYS A 22 3.43 -4.40 9.31
N GLU A 23 2.72 -3.54 8.62
CA GLU A 23 1.35 -3.18 8.96
C GLU A 23 0.38 -4.22 8.39
N ILE A 24 -0.54 -4.67 9.24
CA ILE A 24 -1.47 -5.75 8.96
C ILE A 24 -2.88 -5.27 9.24
N GLU A 25 -3.79 -5.58 8.35
CA GLU A 25 -5.21 -5.25 8.50
C GLU A 25 -6.07 -6.52 8.53
N VAL A 26 -7.03 -6.54 9.45
CA VAL A 26 -8.00 -7.63 9.59
C VAL A 26 -9.41 -7.04 9.63
N ASP A 27 -10.26 -7.52 8.74
CA ASP A 27 -11.71 -7.36 8.85
C ASP A 27 -12.34 -8.66 9.34
N ALA A 28 -13.26 -8.57 10.29
CA ALA A 28 -13.94 -9.73 10.84
C ALA A 28 -15.42 -9.47 11.12
N VAL A 29 -16.19 -10.54 11.23
CA VAL A 29 -17.59 -10.52 11.67
C VAL A 29 -17.70 -11.27 12.98
N CYS A 30 -18.34 -10.67 13.98
CA CYS A 30 -18.53 -11.26 15.31
C CYS A 30 -20.03 -11.31 15.66
N ASP A 31 -20.51 -12.44 16.19
CA ASP A 31 -21.91 -12.64 16.62
C ASP A 31 -22.10 -12.60 18.15
N GLY A 32 -21.06 -12.10 18.86
CA GLY A 32 -21.00 -12.04 20.31
C GLY A 32 -20.32 -13.29 20.93
N ASP A 33 -20.48 -14.46 20.34
CA ASP A 33 -19.88 -15.71 20.81
C ASP A 33 -18.71 -16.14 19.94
N ASP A 34 -18.94 -16.19 18.64
CA ASP A 34 -17.99 -16.64 17.63
C ASP A 34 -17.52 -15.44 16.76
N ILE A 35 -16.38 -15.61 16.11
CA ILE A 35 -15.84 -14.64 15.16
C ILE A 35 -15.44 -15.35 13.87
N LEU A 36 -15.72 -14.73 12.74
CA LEU A 36 -15.23 -15.15 11.43
C LEU A 36 -14.23 -14.12 10.94
N ILE A 37 -13.02 -14.56 10.68
CA ILE A 37 -11.93 -13.75 10.09
C ILE A 37 -11.76 -14.24 8.65
N PRO A 38 -12.29 -13.53 7.66
CA PRO A 38 -12.17 -13.95 6.27
C PRO A 38 -10.73 -14.06 5.83
N ARG A 39 -9.88 -13.07 6.22
CA ARG A 39 -8.49 -12.97 5.80
C ARG A 39 -7.67 -12.04 6.67
N ILE A 40 -6.34 -12.23 6.59
CA ILE A 40 -5.33 -11.32 7.10
C ILE A 40 -4.63 -10.70 5.90
N MET A 41 -4.59 -9.38 5.83
CA MET A 41 -3.95 -8.61 4.76
C MET A 41 -2.67 -7.97 5.26
N GLU A 42 -1.65 -7.94 4.43
CA GLU A 42 -0.37 -7.27 4.69
C GLU A 42 -0.25 -6.03 3.82
N HIS A 43 0.17 -4.90 4.39
CA HIS A 43 0.50 -3.69 3.66
C HIS A 43 1.94 -3.75 3.14
N ILE A 44 2.15 -3.23 1.94
CA ILE A 44 3.48 -3.16 1.33
C ILE A 44 4.27 -1.99 1.90
N GLU A 45 3.63 -0.84 2.05
CA GLU A 45 4.25 0.36 2.59
C GLU A 45 4.49 0.23 4.10
N ARG A 46 5.52 0.93 4.57
CA ARG A 46 5.85 1.04 6.00
C ARG A 46 4.74 1.74 6.76
N ALA A 47 4.64 1.46 8.06
CA ALA A 47 3.68 2.09 8.96
C ALA A 47 3.77 3.62 8.94
N GLY A 48 2.59 4.26 9.01
CA GLY A 48 2.44 5.72 8.96
C GLY A 48 1.79 6.25 7.69
N ILE A 49 1.47 5.38 6.73
CA ILE A 49 0.63 5.68 5.58
C ILE A 49 -0.78 5.16 5.89
N HIS A 50 -1.81 5.97 5.58
CA HIS A 50 -3.20 5.57 5.81
C HIS A 50 -3.52 4.25 5.08
N SER A 51 -4.19 3.31 5.75
CA SER A 51 -4.49 1.97 5.21
C SER A 51 -5.25 2.00 3.88
N GLY A 52 -6.11 3.01 3.66
CA GLY A 52 -6.78 3.25 2.38
C GLY A 52 -5.84 3.58 1.23
N ASP A 53 -4.68 4.17 1.53
CA ASP A 53 -3.66 4.60 0.55
C ASP A 53 -2.54 3.59 0.39
N SER A 54 -2.51 2.55 1.23
CA SER A 54 -1.52 1.48 1.16
C SER A 54 -1.92 0.38 0.19
N ILE A 55 -0.94 -0.20 -0.48
CA ILE A 55 -1.10 -1.43 -1.25
C ILE A 55 -1.26 -2.58 -0.25
N SER A 56 -2.34 -3.34 -0.35
CA SER A 56 -2.57 -4.47 0.54
C SER A 56 -2.56 -5.79 -0.25
N VAL A 57 -1.87 -6.78 0.26
CA VAL A 57 -1.77 -8.10 -0.36
C VAL A 57 -2.45 -9.18 0.50
N TYR A 58 -3.12 -10.08 -0.18
CA TYR A 58 -3.71 -11.29 0.35
C TYR A 58 -3.31 -12.51 -0.53
N PRO A 59 -2.91 -13.65 0.07
CA PRO A 59 -2.53 -13.84 1.48
C PRO A 59 -1.34 -12.96 1.90
N ALA A 60 -1.18 -12.73 3.20
CA ALA A 60 0.01 -12.07 3.73
C ALA A 60 1.27 -12.84 3.33
N GLN A 61 2.27 -12.14 2.78
CA GLN A 61 3.42 -12.76 2.15
C GLN A 61 4.59 -13.01 3.12
N SER A 62 4.70 -12.19 4.17
CA SER A 62 5.85 -12.21 5.07
C SER A 62 5.53 -12.72 6.48
N LEU A 63 4.27 -13.00 6.79
CA LEU A 63 3.86 -13.44 8.12
C LEU A 63 4.11 -14.93 8.36
N THR A 64 4.69 -15.24 9.53
CA THR A 64 4.76 -16.61 10.04
C THR A 64 3.38 -17.12 10.47
N ASP A 65 3.19 -18.44 10.53
CA ASP A 65 1.96 -19.03 11.05
C ASP A 65 1.72 -18.67 12.51
N GLY A 66 2.80 -18.49 13.31
CA GLY A 66 2.74 -18.00 14.67
C GLY A 66 2.19 -16.59 14.78
N ALA A 67 2.65 -15.67 13.91
CA ALA A 67 2.12 -14.31 13.84
C ALA A 67 0.65 -14.30 13.42
N LYS A 68 0.26 -15.07 12.40
CA LYS A 68 -1.13 -15.21 11.96
C LYS A 68 -2.04 -15.74 13.08
N ALA A 69 -1.59 -16.72 13.84
CA ALA A 69 -2.33 -17.27 14.98
C ALA A 69 -2.53 -16.23 16.10
N LYS A 70 -1.47 -15.44 16.42
CA LYS A 70 -1.57 -14.35 17.41
C LYS A 70 -2.53 -13.24 16.95
N ILE A 71 -2.47 -12.85 15.68
CA ILE A 71 -3.38 -11.84 15.10
C ILE A 71 -4.83 -12.33 15.21
N ALA A 72 -5.10 -13.58 14.84
CA ALA A 72 -6.44 -14.17 14.94
C ALA A 72 -6.95 -14.21 16.39
N GLU A 73 -6.08 -14.60 17.34
CA GLU A 73 -6.42 -14.64 18.76
C GLU A 73 -6.66 -13.23 19.34
N TYR A 74 -5.83 -12.25 18.99
CA TYR A 74 -6.00 -10.86 19.43
C TYR A 74 -7.31 -10.28 18.86
N THR A 75 -7.60 -10.54 17.59
CA THR A 75 -8.86 -10.15 16.95
C THR A 75 -10.07 -10.73 17.71
N ARG A 76 -10.02 -12.02 18.05
CA ARG A 76 -11.08 -12.70 18.81
C ARG A 76 -11.26 -12.08 20.20
N ARG A 77 -10.17 -11.86 20.92
CA ARG A 77 -10.19 -11.28 22.28
C ARG A 77 -10.72 -9.86 22.28
N LEU A 78 -10.27 -9.02 21.35
CA LEU A 78 -10.71 -7.63 21.24
C LEU A 78 -12.19 -7.53 20.88
N ALA A 79 -12.65 -8.27 19.87
CA ALA A 79 -14.06 -8.30 19.49
C ALA A 79 -14.96 -8.73 20.65
N LYS A 80 -14.55 -9.74 21.42
CA LYS A 80 -15.29 -10.22 22.58
C LYS A 80 -15.28 -9.22 23.72
N SER A 81 -14.14 -8.61 24.05
CA SER A 81 -14.02 -7.63 25.14
C SER A 81 -14.82 -6.35 24.86
N LEU A 82 -14.95 -5.98 23.60
CA LEU A 82 -15.72 -4.81 23.15
C LEU A 82 -17.19 -5.14 22.89
N HIS A 83 -17.63 -6.38 23.13
CA HIS A 83 -18.99 -6.86 22.89
C HIS A 83 -19.48 -6.57 21.46
N VAL A 84 -18.61 -6.74 20.46
CA VAL A 84 -18.95 -6.43 19.07
C VAL A 84 -19.95 -7.44 18.54
N ILE A 85 -21.04 -6.93 17.95
CA ILE A 85 -21.98 -7.70 17.12
C ILE A 85 -22.01 -7.03 15.74
N GLY A 86 -21.58 -7.75 14.72
CA GLY A 86 -21.39 -7.22 13.36
C GLY A 86 -19.92 -7.15 12.98
N MET A 87 -19.51 -6.08 12.31
CA MET A 87 -18.15 -5.95 11.77
C MET A 87 -17.18 -5.28 12.74
N ILE A 88 -15.93 -5.69 12.66
CA ILE A 88 -14.79 -5.08 13.33
C ILE A 88 -13.61 -5.07 12.37
N ASN A 89 -12.91 -3.93 12.31
CA ASN A 89 -11.64 -3.76 11.60
C ASN A 89 -10.55 -3.49 12.63
N ILE A 90 -9.43 -4.19 12.51
CA ILE A 90 -8.30 -4.02 13.42
C ILE A 90 -7.03 -3.87 12.60
N GLN A 91 -6.22 -2.89 12.96
CA GLN A 91 -4.88 -2.69 12.40
C GLN A 91 -3.84 -3.10 13.42
N PHE A 92 -2.88 -3.90 12.93
CA PHE A 92 -1.75 -4.39 13.71
C PHE A 92 -0.44 -3.96 13.06
N ILE A 93 0.63 -3.99 13.85
CA ILE A 93 1.99 -3.94 13.34
C ILE A 93 2.76 -5.16 13.87
N VAL A 94 3.48 -5.83 12.98
CA VAL A 94 4.31 -6.97 13.31
C VAL A 94 5.77 -6.55 13.20
N CYS A 95 6.48 -6.60 14.34
CA CYS A 95 7.90 -6.29 14.45
C CYS A 95 8.68 -7.60 14.57
N GLY A 96 9.74 -7.75 13.79
CA GLY A 96 10.47 -9.03 13.75
C GLY A 96 9.57 -10.16 13.20
N GLU A 97 9.69 -11.37 13.77
CA GLU A 97 8.96 -12.54 13.27
C GLU A 97 7.57 -12.69 13.86
N GLU A 98 7.39 -12.36 15.15
CA GLU A 98 6.14 -12.65 15.87
C GLU A 98 5.70 -11.62 16.90
N ASP A 99 6.35 -10.47 17.01
CA ASP A 99 5.95 -9.42 17.94
C ASP A 99 4.79 -8.61 17.34
N VAL A 100 3.57 -8.96 17.73
CA VAL A 100 2.33 -8.36 17.24
C VAL A 100 1.83 -7.29 18.19
N TYR A 101 1.62 -6.09 17.68
CA TYR A 101 1.04 -4.96 18.41
C TYR A 101 -0.24 -4.49 17.72
N VAL A 102 -1.19 -3.98 18.51
CA VAL A 102 -2.42 -3.36 18.00
C VAL A 102 -2.18 -1.88 17.77
N ILE A 103 -2.50 -1.37 16.58
CA ILE A 103 -2.46 0.07 16.26
C ILE A 103 -3.81 0.68 16.61
N GLU A 104 -4.89 0.14 16.04
CA GLU A 104 -6.25 0.64 16.29
C GLU A 104 -7.31 -0.44 16.11
N VAL A 105 -8.44 -0.21 16.76
CA VAL A 105 -9.62 -1.09 16.69
C VAL A 105 -10.83 -0.25 16.30
N ASN A 106 -11.47 -0.63 15.20
CA ASN A 106 -12.62 0.05 14.63
C ASN A 106 -13.84 -0.90 14.62
N PRO A 107 -14.81 -0.79 15.57
CA PRO A 107 -16.01 -1.63 15.58
C PRO A 107 -17.02 -1.13 14.53
N ARG A 108 -16.63 -1.16 13.29
CA ARG A 108 -17.38 -0.75 12.11
C ARG A 108 -16.85 -1.44 10.85
N SER A 109 -17.56 -1.28 9.74
CA SER A 109 -17.06 -1.66 8.41
C SER A 109 -15.81 -0.85 8.02
N SER A 110 -14.92 -1.47 7.27
CA SER A 110 -13.77 -0.83 6.62
C SER A 110 -14.01 -0.63 5.12
N ARG A 111 -13.13 0.12 4.48
CA ARG A 111 -13.14 0.29 3.02
C ARG A 111 -12.66 -0.95 2.28
N THR A 112 -11.89 -1.81 2.92
CA THR A 112 -11.38 -3.06 2.35
C THR A 112 -12.43 -4.16 2.27
N VAL A 113 -13.59 -4.01 2.93
CA VAL A 113 -14.67 -5.01 2.93
C VAL A 113 -15.16 -5.42 1.53
N PRO A 114 -15.38 -4.50 0.55
CA PRO A 114 -15.75 -4.90 -0.81
C PRO A 114 -14.66 -5.72 -1.50
N TYR A 115 -13.39 -5.35 -1.32
CA TYR A 115 -12.25 -6.09 -1.82
C TYR A 115 -12.19 -7.49 -1.21
N ILE A 116 -12.21 -7.60 0.12
CA ILE A 116 -12.15 -8.88 0.83
C ILE A 116 -13.33 -9.77 0.47
N SER A 117 -14.55 -9.23 0.36
CA SER A 117 -15.71 -10.00 -0.07
C SER A 117 -15.51 -10.62 -1.46
N LYS A 118 -14.95 -9.87 -2.41
CA LYS A 118 -14.64 -10.39 -3.75
C LYS A 118 -13.55 -11.44 -3.74
N VAL A 119 -12.46 -11.18 -3.02
CA VAL A 119 -11.29 -12.06 -2.98
C VAL A 119 -11.57 -13.36 -2.23
N THR A 120 -12.42 -13.35 -1.21
CA THR A 120 -12.68 -14.54 -0.39
C THR A 120 -13.94 -15.31 -0.81
N GLY A 121 -14.81 -14.68 -1.59
CA GLY A 121 -16.14 -15.23 -1.87
C GLY A 121 -17.10 -15.20 -0.67
N ILE A 122 -16.67 -14.64 0.45
CA ILE A 122 -17.51 -14.49 1.65
C ILE A 122 -18.25 -13.16 1.55
N PRO A 123 -19.58 -13.15 1.45
CA PRO A 123 -20.37 -11.92 1.37
C PRO A 123 -20.44 -11.23 2.74
N ILE A 124 -19.39 -10.52 3.12
CA ILE A 124 -19.17 -9.99 4.48
C ILE A 124 -20.31 -9.08 4.92
N VAL A 125 -20.79 -8.17 4.07
CA VAL A 125 -21.87 -7.25 4.42
C VAL A 125 -23.20 -7.98 4.65
N PRO A 126 -23.67 -8.84 3.74
CA PRO A 126 -24.84 -9.69 4.03
C PRO A 126 -24.69 -10.55 5.27
N LEU A 127 -23.52 -11.16 5.49
CA LEU A 127 -23.24 -11.96 6.68
C LEU A 127 -23.37 -11.11 7.97
N ALA A 128 -22.69 -9.98 8.01
CA ALA A 128 -22.74 -9.08 9.16
C ALA A 128 -24.17 -8.57 9.43
N THR A 129 -24.93 -8.28 8.37
CA THR A 129 -26.34 -7.89 8.51
C THR A 129 -27.17 -8.97 9.18
N GLN A 130 -27.01 -10.24 8.75
CA GLN A 130 -27.70 -11.39 9.37
C GLN A 130 -27.31 -11.57 10.84
N VAL A 131 -26.04 -11.34 11.17
CA VAL A 131 -25.52 -11.40 12.54
C VAL A 131 -26.12 -10.29 13.40
N ILE A 132 -26.18 -9.05 12.89
CA ILE A 132 -26.75 -7.89 13.61
C ILE A 132 -28.25 -8.12 13.95
N ILE A 133 -29.00 -8.81 13.09
CA ILE A 133 -30.40 -9.17 13.35
C ILE A 133 -30.57 -10.44 14.18
N GLY A 134 -29.48 -10.97 14.76
CA GLY A 134 -29.50 -12.02 15.78
C GLY A 134 -29.17 -13.44 15.32
N LYS A 135 -28.79 -13.65 14.05
CA LYS A 135 -28.36 -14.98 13.60
C LYS A 135 -26.92 -15.26 14.02
N LYS A 136 -26.60 -16.52 14.26
CA LYS A 136 -25.25 -16.94 14.59
C LYS A 136 -24.46 -17.34 13.34
N ILE A 137 -23.15 -17.14 13.36
CA ILE A 137 -22.23 -17.47 12.26
C ILE A 137 -22.37 -18.93 11.83
N LYS A 138 -22.48 -19.84 12.82
CA LYS A 138 -22.66 -21.27 12.57
C LYS A 138 -24.01 -21.61 11.93
N GLU A 139 -25.09 -20.94 12.31
CA GLU A 139 -26.42 -21.10 11.71
C GLU A 139 -26.44 -20.63 10.24
N LEU A 140 -25.55 -19.72 9.88
CA LEU A 140 -25.40 -19.23 8.52
C LEU A 140 -24.47 -20.12 7.66
N GLY A 141 -24.01 -21.26 8.22
CA GLY A 141 -23.19 -22.24 7.52
C GLY A 141 -21.69 -21.94 7.46
N TYR A 142 -21.22 -21.00 8.27
CA TYR A 142 -19.80 -20.66 8.32
C TYR A 142 -19.10 -21.28 9.53
N THR A 143 -17.86 -21.72 9.32
CA THR A 143 -16.97 -22.15 10.41
C THR A 143 -16.33 -20.93 11.05
N PRO A 144 -16.44 -20.76 12.39
CA PRO A 144 -15.74 -19.67 13.08
C PRO A 144 -14.21 -19.76 12.97
N GLY A 145 -13.56 -18.61 13.14
CA GLY A 145 -12.11 -18.49 13.13
C GLY A 145 -11.56 -17.94 11.82
N LEU A 146 -10.23 -18.04 11.67
CA LEU A 146 -9.53 -17.64 10.46
C LEU A 146 -9.85 -18.65 9.34
N GLN A 147 -10.32 -18.12 8.21
CA GLN A 147 -10.68 -18.96 7.06
C GLN A 147 -9.43 -19.39 6.28
N PRO A 148 -9.48 -20.55 5.59
CA PRO A 148 -8.38 -21.06 4.77
C PRO A 148 -7.96 -20.05 3.70
N GLU A 149 -6.67 -19.99 3.38
CA GLU A 149 -6.12 -19.15 2.32
C GLU A 149 -6.49 -19.72 0.93
N ALA A 150 -6.66 -18.83 -0.04
CA ALA A 150 -6.86 -19.19 -1.43
C ALA A 150 -5.53 -19.61 -2.09
N ASP A 151 -5.61 -20.30 -3.21
CA ASP A 151 -4.46 -20.72 -4.02
C ASP A 151 -4.02 -19.66 -5.05
N TYR A 152 -4.40 -18.42 -4.83
CA TYR A 152 -4.03 -17.25 -5.63
C TYR A 152 -3.67 -16.06 -4.73
N VAL A 153 -2.98 -15.11 -5.32
CA VAL A 153 -2.65 -13.84 -4.68
C VAL A 153 -3.54 -12.74 -5.23
N ALA A 154 -4.05 -11.92 -4.33
CA ALA A 154 -4.83 -10.73 -4.65
C ALA A 154 -4.17 -9.49 -4.04
N VAL A 155 -4.08 -8.43 -4.85
CA VAL A 155 -3.48 -7.15 -4.46
C VAL A 155 -4.53 -6.06 -4.60
N LYS A 156 -4.83 -5.37 -3.49
CA LYS A 156 -5.58 -4.11 -3.50
C LYS A 156 -4.60 -2.99 -3.80
N MET A 157 -4.85 -2.22 -4.83
CA MET A 157 -4.09 -1.03 -5.19
C MET A 157 -4.96 0.21 -5.03
N PRO A 158 -4.55 1.23 -4.25
CA PRO A 158 -5.27 2.50 -4.19
C PRO A 158 -5.22 3.22 -5.53
N VAL A 159 -6.30 3.93 -5.83
CA VAL A 159 -6.39 4.79 -7.01
C VAL A 159 -6.55 6.23 -6.55
N PHE A 160 -5.75 7.12 -7.14
CA PHE A 160 -5.72 8.53 -6.80
C PHE A 160 -6.21 9.38 -7.98
N SER A 161 -6.95 10.44 -7.70
CA SER A 161 -7.44 11.40 -8.71
C SER A 161 -6.69 12.74 -8.61
N PHE A 162 -5.38 12.69 -8.40
CA PHE A 162 -4.57 13.89 -8.19
C PHE A 162 -4.56 14.83 -9.40
N GLU A 163 -4.74 14.30 -10.62
CA GLU A 163 -4.87 15.12 -11.83
C GLU A 163 -6.12 16.01 -11.83
N LYS A 164 -7.15 15.64 -11.04
CA LYS A 164 -8.41 16.39 -10.92
C LYS A 164 -8.40 17.39 -9.77
N ILE A 165 -7.50 17.24 -8.81
CA ILE A 165 -7.43 18.07 -7.60
C ILE A 165 -6.22 18.99 -7.69
N ARG A 166 -6.45 20.25 -8.09
CA ARG A 166 -5.36 21.24 -8.20
C ARG A 166 -4.81 21.60 -6.83
N GLY A 167 -3.48 21.68 -6.71
CA GLY A 167 -2.79 22.13 -5.49
C GLY A 167 -2.70 21.07 -4.36
N ALA A 168 -3.22 19.86 -4.54
CA ALA A 168 -3.04 18.79 -3.56
C ALA A 168 -1.62 18.24 -3.61
N ASP A 169 -0.99 18.06 -2.44
CA ASP A 169 0.24 17.29 -2.33
C ASP A 169 -0.07 15.80 -2.38
N ILE A 170 0.67 15.09 -3.22
CA ILE A 170 0.49 13.67 -3.49
C ILE A 170 1.34 12.76 -2.60
N SER A 171 2.20 13.33 -1.75
CA SER A 171 2.98 12.54 -0.79
C SER A 171 2.04 11.79 0.15
N LEU A 172 2.26 10.48 0.30
CA LEU A 172 1.46 9.63 1.19
C LEU A 172 1.79 9.92 2.65
N GLY A 173 0.79 9.77 3.52
CA GLY A 173 0.89 10.06 4.93
C GLY A 173 -0.30 9.51 5.72
N PRO A 174 -0.53 9.99 6.95
CA PRO A 174 -1.60 9.47 7.82
C PRO A 174 -3.01 9.87 7.36
N GLU A 175 -3.13 10.85 6.47
CA GLU A 175 -4.41 11.28 5.91
C GLU A 175 -4.70 10.57 4.61
N MET A 176 -5.93 10.06 4.46
CA MET A 176 -6.35 9.37 3.25
C MET A 176 -6.52 10.30 2.06
N LYS A 177 -5.90 9.95 0.93
CA LYS A 177 -5.93 10.70 -0.33
C LYS A 177 -6.50 9.91 -1.50
N SER A 178 -6.60 8.59 -1.39
CA SER A 178 -7.17 7.73 -2.44
C SER A 178 -8.65 7.99 -2.64
N THR A 179 -9.10 7.91 -3.89
CA THR A 179 -10.50 8.13 -4.32
C THR A 179 -11.17 6.84 -4.77
N GLY A 180 -10.41 5.76 -4.89
CA GLY A 180 -10.88 4.44 -5.30
C GLY A 180 -9.82 3.39 -5.07
N GLU A 181 -10.13 2.17 -5.49
CA GLU A 181 -9.22 1.04 -5.42
C GLU A 181 -9.42 0.12 -6.62
N CYS A 182 -8.40 -0.62 -6.99
CA CYS A 182 -8.49 -1.69 -7.98
C CYS A 182 -7.89 -2.99 -7.44
N LEU A 183 -8.25 -4.10 -8.10
CA LEU A 183 -7.84 -5.44 -7.75
C LEU A 183 -6.91 -6.01 -8.84
N GLY A 184 -5.70 -6.40 -8.44
CA GLY A 184 -4.86 -7.31 -9.21
C GLY A 184 -4.96 -8.72 -8.63
N ILE A 185 -5.12 -9.73 -9.49
CA ILE A 185 -5.22 -11.13 -9.05
C ILE A 185 -4.45 -12.04 -9.99
N ALA A 186 -3.65 -12.96 -9.42
CA ALA A 186 -2.84 -13.92 -10.16
C ALA A 186 -2.44 -15.12 -9.28
N LYS A 187 -1.74 -16.09 -9.85
CA LYS A 187 -1.15 -17.20 -9.09
C LYS A 187 0.10 -16.80 -8.32
N THR A 188 0.78 -15.74 -8.75
CA THR A 188 1.99 -15.21 -8.10
C THR A 188 1.78 -13.77 -7.63
N PHE A 189 2.51 -13.38 -6.59
CA PHE A 189 2.47 -12.03 -6.06
C PHE A 189 2.90 -10.99 -7.11
N ASP A 190 4.01 -11.23 -7.79
CA ASP A 190 4.56 -10.28 -8.77
C ASP A 190 3.59 -10.00 -9.91
N GLU A 191 2.92 -11.04 -10.45
CA GLU A 191 1.93 -10.87 -11.50
C GLU A 191 0.66 -10.17 -10.98
N ALA A 192 0.18 -10.52 -9.77
CA ALA A 192 -0.97 -9.85 -9.16
C ALA A 192 -0.69 -8.35 -8.95
N LEU A 193 0.50 -8.04 -8.44
CA LEU A 193 0.96 -6.68 -8.21
C LEU A 193 1.10 -5.90 -9.52
N TYR A 194 1.68 -6.51 -10.56
CA TYR A 194 1.76 -5.91 -11.89
C TYR A 194 0.39 -5.54 -12.46
N LYS A 195 -0.58 -6.45 -12.36
CA LYS A 195 -1.96 -6.19 -12.79
C LYS A 195 -2.62 -5.07 -11.98
N ALA A 196 -2.33 -5.03 -10.68
CA ALA A 196 -2.82 -3.97 -9.80
C ALA A 196 -2.26 -2.60 -10.20
N PHE A 197 -0.96 -2.50 -10.50
CA PHE A 197 -0.35 -1.27 -11.01
C PHE A 197 -1.00 -0.82 -12.32
N LEU A 198 -1.21 -1.73 -13.29
CA LEU A 198 -1.89 -1.40 -14.53
C LEU A 198 -3.34 -0.94 -14.30
N GLY A 199 -4.06 -1.63 -13.41
CA GLY A 199 -5.43 -1.28 -13.03
C GLY A 199 -5.55 0.07 -12.35
N ALA A 200 -4.53 0.49 -11.60
CA ALA A 200 -4.44 1.81 -10.97
C ALA A 200 -4.02 2.93 -11.95
N GLY A 201 -3.73 2.59 -13.21
CA GLY A 201 -3.37 3.57 -14.23
C GLY A 201 -1.88 3.84 -14.38
N ILE A 202 -1.01 3.04 -13.77
CA ILE A 202 0.44 3.10 -14.02
C ILE A 202 0.69 2.75 -15.50
N LYS A 203 1.26 3.71 -16.22
CA LYS A 203 1.52 3.56 -17.65
C LYS A 203 2.78 2.74 -17.89
N LEU A 204 2.75 1.90 -18.93
CA LEU A 204 3.95 1.20 -19.39
C LEU A 204 5.00 2.20 -19.89
N PRO A 205 6.30 1.95 -19.62
CA PRO A 205 7.37 2.85 -20.02
C PRO A 205 7.51 2.90 -21.55
N LYS A 206 7.70 4.09 -22.08
CA LYS A 206 7.98 4.33 -23.51
C LYS A 206 9.46 4.54 -23.77
N PHE A 207 10.12 5.29 -22.92
CA PHE A 207 11.52 5.75 -23.07
C PHE A 207 12.47 5.05 -22.12
N LYS A 208 11.95 4.44 -21.05
CA LYS A 208 12.71 3.90 -19.91
C LYS A 208 13.63 4.96 -19.28
N ASN A 209 13.13 6.19 -19.17
CA ASN A 209 13.78 7.28 -18.45
C ASN A 209 13.05 7.54 -17.14
N MET A 210 13.81 7.67 -16.06
CA MET A 210 13.25 7.96 -14.75
C MET A 210 13.99 9.09 -14.04
N ILE A 211 13.28 9.79 -13.18
CA ILE A 211 13.85 10.71 -12.21
C ILE A 211 13.83 10.06 -10.84
N MET A 212 14.93 10.14 -10.11
CA MET A 212 15.03 9.67 -8.73
C MET A 212 15.57 10.80 -7.85
N THR A 213 14.78 11.16 -6.84
CA THR A 213 15.17 12.10 -5.80
C THR A 213 14.71 11.56 -4.46
N VAL A 214 15.64 11.27 -3.58
CA VAL A 214 15.36 10.65 -2.29
C VAL A 214 16.15 11.38 -1.20
N ARG A 215 15.62 11.35 0.02
CA ARG A 215 16.31 11.86 1.20
C ARG A 215 17.52 10.98 1.54
N ASP A 216 18.47 11.55 2.29
CA ASP A 216 19.76 10.89 2.59
C ASP A 216 19.57 9.55 3.33
N GLU A 217 18.55 9.44 4.19
CA GLU A 217 18.25 8.24 4.97
C GLU A 217 17.85 7.04 4.09
N ASP A 218 17.29 7.28 2.92
CA ASP A 218 16.84 6.23 1.99
C ASP A 218 17.83 5.99 0.83
N HIS A 219 19.05 6.55 0.88
CA HIS A 219 20.06 6.36 -0.19
C HIS A 219 20.44 4.89 -0.40
N ALA A 220 20.47 4.07 0.65
CA ALA A 220 20.79 2.65 0.54
C ALA A 220 19.71 1.91 -0.28
N ASP A 221 18.43 2.15 0.03
CA ASP A 221 17.30 1.59 -0.72
C ASP A 221 17.29 2.14 -2.17
N ALA A 222 17.58 3.43 -2.35
CA ALA A 222 17.67 4.05 -3.68
C ALA A 222 18.75 3.41 -4.57
N VAL A 223 19.90 3.04 -3.99
CA VAL A 223 20.98 2.34 -4.70
C VAL A 223 20.53 0.95 -5.15
N GLU A 224 19.85 0.21 -4.28
CA GLU A 224 19.32 -1.11 -4.62
C GLU A 224 18.28 -1.02 -5.75
N ILE A 225 17.29 -0.15 -5.58
CA ILE A 225 16.23 0.11 -6.57
C ILE A 225 16.85 0.59 -7.89
N GLY A 226 17.75 1.55 -7.84
CA GLY A 226 18.41 2.12 -9.02
C GLY A 226 19.19 1.09 -9.83
N ARG A 227 19.93 0.20 -9.14
CA ARG A 227 20.65 -0.91 -9.79
C ARG A 227 19.70 -1.86 -10.53
N ARG A 228 18.56 -2.15 -9.96
CA ARG A 228 17.53 -3.01 -10.56
C ARG A 228 16.88 -2.35 -11.76
N PHE A 229 16.52 -1.06 -11.67
CA PHE A 229 15.99 -0.30 -12.81
C PHE A 229 17.03 -0.17 -13.94
N GLU A 230 18.30 0.12 -13.63
CA GLU A 230 19.38 0.14 -14.63
C GLU A 230 19.49 -1.20 -15.37
N LYS A 231 19.43 -2.32 -14.63
CA LYS A 231 19.51 -3.68 -15.19
C LYS A 231 18.38 -3.97 -16.20
N ILE A 232 17.17 -3.47 -15.98
CA ILE A 232 16.07 -3.61 -16.94
C ILE A 232 16.03 -2.50 -18.00
N GLY A 233 17.09 -1.69 -18.06
CA GLY A 233 17.36 -0.73 -19.13
C GLY A 233 16.82 0.67 -18.92
N TYR A 234 16.54 1.08 -17.68
CA TYR A 234 16.20 2.46 -17.37
C TYR A 234 17.43 3.35 -17.31
N HIS A 235 17.30 4.57 -17.83
CA HIS A 235 18.23 5.65 -17.62
C HIS A 235 17.76 6.50 -16.44
N ILE A 236 18.67 6.70 -15.47
CA ILE A 236 18.34 7.37 -14.21
C ILE A 236 18.86 8.81 -14.24
N PHE A 237 17.98 9.78 -14.10
CA PHE A 237 18.29 11.17 -13.79
C PHE A 237 18.08 11.39 -12.30
N ALA A 238 18.98 12.09 -11.61
CA ALA A 238 18.87 12.29 -10.18
C ALA A 238 19.38 13.65 -9.73
N THR A 239 18.87 14.17 -8.61
CA THR A 239 19.44 15.34 -7.94
C THR A 239 20.86 15.04 -7.46
N SER A 240 21.68 16.06 -7.29
CA SER A 240 23.13 15.92 -7.04
C SER A 240 23.47 14.98 -5.87
N GLY A 241 22.71 15.02 -4.76
CA GLY A 241 22.92 14.12 -3.61
C GLY A 241 22.63 12.67 -3.96
N THR A 242 21.44 12.40 -4.50
CA THR A 242 21.02 11.07 -4.94
C THR A 242 21.93 10.54 -6.06
N ALA A 243 22.28 11.38 -7.07
CA ALA A 243 23.17 10.98 -8.16
C ALA A 243 24.56 10.59 -7.66
N ARG A 244 25.10 11.31 -6.67
CA ARG A 244 26.37 11.00 -6.04
C ARG A 244 26.30 9.62 -5.35
N ALA A 245 25.29 9.40 -4.51
CA ALA A 245 25.13 8.12 -3.81
C ALA A 245 25.00 6.93 -4.78
N LEU A 246 24.23 7.08 -5.85
CA LEU A 246 24.07 6.07 -6.90
C LEU A 246 25.41 5.79 -7.61
N ASN A 247 26.09 6.82 -8.08
CA ASN A 247 27.35 6.68 -8.84
C ASN A 247 28.49 6.12 -7.98
N GLU A 248 28.63 6.54 -6.71
CA GLU A 248 29.61 5.96 -5.77
C GLU A 248 29.36 4.46 -5.53
N ALA A 249 28.11 4.02 -5.60
CA ALA A 249 27.74 2.61 -5.50
C ALA A 249 27.79 1.85 -6.85
N GLY A 250 28.25 2.49 -7.93
CA GLY A 250 28.40 1.88 -9.26
C GLY A 250 27.12 1.81 -10.08
N VAL A 251 26.06 2.53 -9.69
CA VAL A 251 24.82 2.67 -10.46
C VAL A 251 24.89 3.95 -11.30
N LYS A 252 24.73 3.86 -12.62
CA LYS A 252 24.85 5.00 -13.52
C LYS A 252 23.67 5.95 -13.38
N ALA A 253 23.90 7.12 -12.81
CA ALA A 253 22.92 8.18 -12.70
C ALA A 253 23.44 9.48 -13.28
N THR A 254 22.64 10.13 -14.12
CA THR A 254 22.96 11.45 -14.68
C THR A 254 22.50 12.52 -13.69
N PRO A 255 23.44 13.33 -13.13
CA PRO A 255 23.05 14.40 -12.24
C PRO A 255 22.29 15.50 -13.00
N VAL A 256 21.21 15.98 -12.41
CA VAL A 256 20.38 17.04 -12.95
C VAL A 256 20.24 18.18 -11.94
N ARG A 257 20.21 19.42 -12.44
CA ARG A 257 20.01 20.61 -11.64
C ARG A 257 18.63 20.62 -10.99
N LYS A 258 18.55 21.19 -9.78
CA LYS A 258 17.28 21.43 -9.09
C LYS A 258 16.45 22.47 -9.85
N ILE A 259 15.15 22.54 -9.57
CA ILE A 259 14.19 23.44 -10.25
C ILE A 259 14.58 24.92 -10.12
N GLU A 260 15.12 25.34 -8.98
CA GLU A 260 15.55 26.72 -8.73
C GLU A 260 16.84 27.14 -9.51
N GLN A 261 17.49 26.19 -10.17
CA GLN A 261 18.72 26.42 -10.93
C GLN A 261 18.40 26.64 -12.41
N GLU A 262 19.39 27.22 -13.13
CA GLU A 262 19.29 27.48 -14.57
C GLU A 262 18.95 26.19 -15.38
N SER A 263 18.16 26.37 -16.44
CA SER A 263 17.86 25.31 -17.43
C SER A 263 19.17 24.82 -18.12
N PRO A 264 19.29 23.51 -18.44
CA PRO A 264 18.29 22.47 -18.22
C PRO A 264 18.27 21.95 -16.76
N ASN A 265 17.09 21.79 -16.21
CA ASN A 265 16.85 21.31 -14.86
C ASN A 265 15.80 20.18 -14.83
N LEU A 266 15.42 19.70 -13.64
CA LEU A 266 14.44 18.60 -13.48
C LEU A 266 13.08 18.92 -14.12
N LEU A 267 12.63 20.15 -14.05
CA LEU A 267 11.33 20.55 -14.62
C LEU A 267 11.35 20.44 -16.15
N ASP A 268 12.45 20.84 -16.79
CA ASP A 268 12.61 20.72 -18.25
C ASP A 268 12.52 19.26 -18.72
N LEU A 269 13.07 18.33 -17.95
CA LEU A 269 12.96 16.89 -18.27
C LEU A 269 11.53 16.39 -18.19
N ILE A 270 10.77 16.80 -17.16
CA ILE A 270 9.37 16.40 -16.98
C ILE A 270 8.53 16.99 -18.11
N LEU A 271 8.64 18.30 -18.36
CA LEU A 271 7.88 19.00 -19.40
C LEU A 271 8.28 18.55 -20.82
N GLY A 272 9.49 18.01 -20.99
CA GLY A 272 9.96 17.43 -22.25
C GLY A 272 9.28 16.13 -22.67
N HIS A 273 8.36 15.59 -21.84
CA HIS A 273 7.59 14.36 -22.08
C HIS A 273 8.43 13.12 -22.44
N LYS A 274 9.65 13.02 -21.88
CA LYS A 274 10.57 11.90 -22.11
C LYS A 274 10.83 11.08 -20.85
N ILE A 275 10.14 11.39 -19.77
CA ILE A 275 10.21 10.67 -18.49
C ILE A 275 8.99 9.78 -18.35
N ASP A 276 9.20 8.55 -17.92
CA ASP A 276 8.14 7.56 -17.69
C ASP A 276 7.80 7.40 -16.20
N LEU A 277 8.76 7.69 -15.32
CA LEU A 277 8.63 7.46 -13.88
C LEU A 277 9.38 8.53 -13.08
N VAL A 278 8.76 9.02 -12.03
CA VAL A 278 9.39 9.83 -10.99
C VAL A 278 9.29 9.09 -9.66
N ILE A 279 10.42 8.86 -9.02
CA ILE A 279 10.50 8.42 -7.62
C ILE A 279 10.99 9.63 -6.82
N ASP A 280 10.09 10.21 -6.03
CA ASP A 280 10.36 11.39 -5.20
C ASP A 280 9.96 11.09 -3.75
N ILE A 281 10.95 10.76 -2.92
CA ILE A 281 10.74 10.42 -1.51
C ILE A 281 11.03 11.64 -0.66
N PRO A 282 9.98 12.32 -0.13
CA PRO A 282 10.15 13.56 0.63
C PRO A 282 10.78 13.30 2.01
N ALA A 283 11.55 14.28 2.51
CA ALA A 283 12.04 14.26 3.87
C ALA A 283 10.87 14.37 4.89
N GLN A 284 10.90 13.58 5.96
CA GLN A 284 9.88 13.65 7.01
C GLN A 284 10.02 14.96 7.79
N GLY A 285 8.91 15.66 7.99
CA GLY A 285 8.84 16.84 8.87
C GLY A 285 9.51 18.11 8.33
N ALA A 286 10.09 18.10 7.15
CA ALA A 286 10.43 19.33 6.45
C ALA A 286 9.12 20.00 6.01
N GLU A 287 8.96 21.30 6.27
CA GLU A 287 8.05 22.12 5.48
C GLU A 287 8.29 21.74 4.04
N HIS A 288 7.23 21.33 3.33
CA HIS A 288 7.27 20.80 1.98
C HIS A 288 8.34 21.52 1.18
N SER A 289 9.40 20.83 0.79
CA SER A 289 10.39 21.48 -0.07
C SER A 289 9.59 21.91 -1.31
N LYS A 290 9.53 23.20 -1.55
CA LYS A 290 8.78 23.75 -2.70
C LYS A 290 9.13 22.98 -3.97
N ASP A 291 10.37 22.56 -4.11
CA ASP A 291 10.89 21.77 -5.23
C ASP A 291 10.22 20.39 -5.36
N GLY A 292 10.14 19.60 -4.29
CA GLY A 292 9.52 18.27 -4.34
C GLY A 292 8.05 18.36 -4.72
N PHE A 293 7.31 19.31 -4.15
CA PHE A 293 5.91 19.55 -4.52
C PHE A 293 5.79 19.92 -6.02
N VAL A 294 6.64 20.81 -6.53
CA VAL A 294 6.62 21.23 -7.94
C VAL A 294 6.96 20.06 -8.86
N ILE A 295 7.96 19.23 -8.52
CA ILE A 295 8.34 18.03 -9.27
C ILE A 295 7.12 17.09 -9.38
N ARG A 296 6.55 16.70 -8.24
CA ARG A 296 5.43 15.76 -8.17
C ARG A 296 4.21 16.30 -8.92
N ARG A 297 3.90 17.58 -8.74
CA ARG A 297 2.74 18.22 -9.39
C ARG A 297 2.86 18.25 -10.90
N ASN A 298 4.00 18.71 -11.42
CA ASN A 298 4.23 18.76 -12.87
C ASN A 298 4.29 17.35 -13.50
N ALA A 299 4.85 16.37 -12.80
CA ALA A 299 4.87 15.00 -13.27
C ALA A 299 3.44 14.46 -13.47
N ILE A 300 2.53 14.67 -12.51
CA ILE A 300 1.12 14.27 -12.64
C ILE A 300 0.43 15.03 -13.77
N GLU A 301 0.59 16.34 -13.86
CA GLU A 301 -0.05 17.16 -14.89
C GLU A 301 0.41 16.78 -16.31
N THR A 302 1.63 16.29 -16.45
CA THR A 302 2.17 15.76 -17.72
C THR A 302 1.87 14.27 -17.92
N GLY A 303 1.19 13.64 -16.97
CA GLY A 303 0.80 12.23 -17.01
C GLY A 303 1.96 11.24 -16.83
N VAL A 304 3.01 11.66 -16.13
CA VAL A 304 4.14 10.82 -15.70
C VAL A 304 3.76 10.09 -14.42
N ASN A 305 4.13 8.81 -14.30
CA ASN A 305 3.92 8.04 -13.08
C ASN A 305 4.79 8.59 -11.94
N VAL A 306 4.21 8.74 -10.74
CA VAL A 306 4.93 9.24 -9.56
C VAL A 306 4.78 8.29 -8.40
N LEU A 307 5.89 7.95 -7.75
CA LEU A 307 5.93 7.18 -6.51
C LEU A 307 6.58 8.03 -5.41
N THR A 308 5.91 8.06 -4.25
CA THR A 308 6.34 8.86 -3.09
C THR A 308 6.69 8.01 -1.86
N ALA A 309 6.62 6.67 -1.99
CA ALA A 309 7.05 5.73 -0.97
C ALA A 309 8.10 4.77 -1.55
N ILE A 310 9.16 4.55 -0.79
CA ILE A 310 10.29 3.71 -1.22
C ILE A 310 9.86 2.24 -1.36
N ASP A 311 8.97 1.78 -0.48
CA ASP A 311 8.46 0.41 -0.53
C ASP A 311 7.61 0.17 -1.78
N THR A 312 6.81 1.15 -2.22
CA THR A 312 6.07 1.10 -3.49
C THR A 312 7.02 1.02 -4.69
N ALA A 313 8.16 1.73 -4.63
CA ALA A 313 9.18 1.66 -5.68
C ALA A 313 9.86 0.28 -5.75
N HIS A 314 10.17 -0.32 -4.59
CA HIS A 314 10.63 -1.71 -4.50
C HIS A 314 9.62 -2.69 -5.07
N ALA A 315 8.35 -2.54 -4.72
CA ALA A 315 7.27 -3.39 -5.21
C ALA A 315 7.14 -3.28 -6.74
N LEU A 316 7.18 -2.06 -7.29
CA LEU A 316 7.11 -1.84 -8.73
C LEU A 316 8.26 -2.52 -9.47
N ILE A 317 9.52 -2.29 -9.06
CA ILE A 317 10.67 -2.90 -9.75
C ILE A 317 10.65 -4.43 -9.65
N THR A 318 10.27 -4.98 -8.49
CA THR A 318 10.13 -6.44 -8.31
C THR A 318 9.11 -7.02 -9.28
N SER A 319 7.96 -6.38 -9.39
CA SER A 319 6.91 -6.77 -10.33
C SER A 319 7.36 -6.69 -11.79
N LEU A 320 8.10 -5.63 -12.18
CA LEU A 320 8.62 -5.46 -13.55
C LEU A 320 9.69 -6.47 -13.94
N GLU A 321 10.54 -6.88 -12.99
CA GLU A 321 11.59 -7.89 -13.25
C GLU A 321 11.04 -9.29 -13.40
N ASN A 322 10.00 -9.65 -12.64
CA ASN A 322 9.52 -11.01 -12.50
C ASN A 322 8.28 -11.32 -13.35
N THR A 323 7.68 -10.32 -14.00
CA THR A 323 6.46 -10.52 -14.78
C THR A 323 6.73 -10.46 -16.28
N ASP A 324 6.42 -11.55 -16.98
CA ASP A 324 6.36 -11.54 -18.44
C ASP A 324 5.02 -11.04 -18.95
N ILE A 325 4.99 -9.79 -19.41
CA ILE A 325 3.76 -9.10 -19.89
C ILE A 325 3.03 -9.91 -20.98
N LYS A 326 3.76 -10.72 -21.76
CA LYS A 326 3.17 -11.51 -22.84
C LYS A 326 2.48 -12.79 -22.36
N LYS A 327 2.69 -13.16 -21.09
CA LYS A 327 2.19 -14.41 -20.49
C LYS A 327 1.27 -14.18 -19.29
N LEU A 328 0.65 -13.00 -19.19
CA LEU A 328 -0.28 -12.71 -18.09
C LEU A 328 -1.41 -13.73 -18.06
N THR A 329 -1.66 -14.29 -16.89
CA THR A 329 -2.73 -15.27 -16.66
C THR A 329 -4.07 -14.55 -16.39
N LEU A 330 -5.18 -15.20 -16.69
CA LEU A 330 -6.52 -14.74 -16.32
C LEU A 330 -7.05 -15.61 -15.19
N ILE A 331 -7.58 -14.99 -14.16
CA ILE A 331 -8.30 -15.67 -13.09
C ILE A 331 -9.73 -15.15 -13.13
N ASP A 332 -10.69 -16.07 -13.33
CA ASP A 332 -12.11 -15.73 -13.29
C ASP A 332 -12.57 -15.70 -11.83
N ILE A 333 -12.87 -14.53 -11.33
CA ILE A 333 -13.37 -14.30 -9.98
C ILE A 333 -14.73 -14.99 -9.79
N ALA A 334 -15.59 -15.03 -10.81
CA ALA A 334 -16.91 -15.68 -10.72
C ALA A 334 -16.79 -17.19 -10.54
N VAL A 335 -15.83 -17.85 -11.17
CA VAL A 335 -15.56 -19.28 -11.00
C VAL A 335 -15.04 -19.57 -9.59
N SER A 336 -14.22 -18.68 -9.03
CA SER A 336 -13.76 -18.82 -7.63
C SER A 336 -14.92 -18.81 -6.62
N TYR A 337 -16.00 -18.08 -6.89
CA TYR A 337 -17.22 -18.10 -6.06
C TYR A 337 -18.01 -19.40 -6.16
N THR A 338 -18.00 -20.07 -7.30
CA THR A 338 -18.76 -21.33 -7.48
C THR A 338 -18.12 -22.52 -6.78
N HIS A 339 -16.80 -22.59 -6.73
CA HIS A 339 -16.09 -23.66 -6.03
C HIS A 339 -16.24 -23.60 -4.50
N LEU A 340 -16.40 -22.41 -3.92
CA LEU A 340 -16.65 -22.23 -2.48
C LEU A 340 -18.09 -22.58 -2.04
N ARG A 341 -19.04 -22.67 -3.00
CA ARG A 341 -20.44 -23.09 -2.72
C ARG A 341 -20.68 -24.58 -2.88
N ALA A 342 -19.70 -25.32 -3.38
CA ALA A 342 -19.84 -26.77 -3.67
C ALA A 342 -19.35 -27.70 -2.55
N HIS A 343 -19.01 -27.16 -1.36
CA HIS A 343 -18.60 -27.93 -0.18
C HIS A 343 -19.41 -27.59 1.05
#